data_70282ec697139ada5ac90185eac3f379
#
_entry.id   70282ec697139ada5ac90185eac3f379
#
_cell.length_a   1.000
_cell.length_b   1.000
_cell.length_c   1.000
_cell.angle_alpha   90.00
_cell.angle_beta   90.00
_cell.angle_gamma   90.00
#
_symmetry.space_group_name_H-M   'P 1'
#
loop_
_entity.id
_entity.type
_entity.pdbx_description
1 polymer ?
#
loop_
_entity_poly.entity_id
_entity_poly.type
_entity_poly.pdbx_seq_one_letter_code
_entity_poly.pdbx_strand_id
1 'polypeptide(L)'
;MDPITAHNSAGYEAPIGLSADPVVLTLLNGALSVLLARRLEEPQRGMFALPGGFVGAEESPEQTAERKLREKTGVGSVHLEQLRTYADPRRDPRGWLPSVAYMALVRPEALPEERPARRDASWHPVRDLPPLALDHARIVDDGLWRLRARVADKGWFVRVAGRLLPEEFTLRQAQLLYEALRGEPVDPANFRRDVRATGLVADTGALRSEGPGRPGHVYRRVRAAA
;
A
#
# COMPACT_ATOMS: atom_id res chain seq x y z
N MET A 1 3.30 -8.60 34.13
CA MET A 1 3.73 -9.75 33.31
C MET A 1 5.15 -9.46 32.91
N ASP A 2 6.13 -10.13 33.55
CA ASP A 2 7.53 -9.92 33.24
C ASP A 2 7.78 -10.22 31.76
N PRO A 3 8.60 -9.42 31.07
CA PRO A 3 8.97 -9.74 29.71
C PRO A 3 9.68 -11.10 29.73
N ILE A 4 9.13 -12.07 29.01
CA ILE A 4 9.77 -13.36 28.84
C ILE A 4 11.03 -13.11 28.01
N THR A 5 12.14 -12.92 28.70
CA THR A 5 13.46 -12.92 28.08
C THR A 5 13.79 -14.40 27.80
N ALA A 6 13.34 -14.89 26.66
CA ALA A 6 13.69 -16.25 26.25
C ALA A 6 15.16 -16.22 25.79
N HIS A 7 16.06 -16.63 26.68
CA HIS A 7 17.44 -16.97 26.33
C HIS A 7 17.45 -18.42 25.79
N ASN A 8 17.99 -18.58 24.59
CA ASN A 8 18.32 -19.95 24.18
C ASN A 8 19.61 -20.41 24.85
N SER A 9 19.94 -21.71 24.73
CA SER A 9 21.14 -22.33 25.33
C SER A 9 22.47 -21.68 24.88
N ALA A 10 22.46 -20.83 23.85
CA ALA A 10 23.61 -20.11 23.34
C ALA A 10 23.66 -18.61 23.86
N GLY A 11 22.75 -18.19 24.73
CA GLY A 11 22.74 -16.87 25.35
C GLY A 11 22.20 -15.77 24.47
N TYR A 12 21.49 -16.06 23.38
CA TYR A 12 20.85 -15.05 22.55
C TYR A 12 19.57 -14.52 23.20
N GLU A 13 19.42 -13.20 23.26
CA GLU A 13 18.14 -12.57 23.61
C GLU A 13 17.17 -12.69 22.44
N ALA A 14 15.99 -13.24 22.71
CA ALA A 14 14.91 -13.26 21.73
C ALA A 14 14.17 -11.89 21.72
N PRO A 15 13.64 -11.45 20.56
CA PRO A 15 12.75 -10.30 20.53
C PRO A 15 11.49 -10.60 21.36
N ILE A 16 10.92 -9.56 21.99
CA ILE A 16 9.68 -9.69 22.81
C ILE A 16 8.44 -10.04 21.99
N GLY A 17 8.55 -9.99 20.67
CA GLY A 17 7.49 -10.33 19.73
C GLY A 17 7.89 -9.95 18.31
N LEU A 18 6.98 -10.21 17.38
CA LEU A 18 7.06 -9.82 15.98
C LEU A 18 5.80 -9.08 15.61
N SER A 19 5.91 -7.98 14.85
CA SER A 19 4.77 -7.28 14.28
C SER A 19 4.75 -7.37 12.75
N ALA A 20 3.59 -7.10 12.18
CA ALA A 20 3.41 -6.96 10.74
C ALA A 20 2.69 -5.64 10.45
N ASP A 21 3.27 -4.80 9.59
CA ASP A 21 2.81 -3.44 9.36
C ASP A 21 2.59 -3.19 7.84
N PRO A 22 1.33 -3.22 7.34
CA PRO A 22 1.04 -2.98 5.94
C PRO A 22 0.98 -1.49 5.60
N VAL A 23 1.73 -1.06 4.58
CA VAL A 23 1.60 0.22 3.88
C VAL A 23 0.56 0.05 2.78
N VAL A 24 -0.67 0.47 3.03
CA VAL A 24 -1.77 0.36 2.08
C VAL A 24 -1.95 1.69 1.37
N LEU A 25 -1.81 1.67 0.05
CA LEU A 25 -1.81 2.86 -0.79
C LEU A 25 -2.99 2.85 -1.76
N THR A 26 -3.53 4.02 -2.03
CA THR A 26 -4.59 4.25 -3.02
C THR A 26 -4.39 5.57 -3.75
N LEU A 27 -5.10 5.75 -4.85
CA LEU A 27 -5.27 7.05 -5.49
C LEU A 27 -6.65 7.61 -5.14
N LEU A 28 -6.69 8.65 -4.30
CA LEU A 28 -7.92 9.32 -3.89
C LEU A 28 -7.92 10.76 -4.43
N ASN A 29 -8.92 11.12 -5.24
CA ASN A 29 -9.03 12.44 -5.85
C ASN A 29 -7.75 12.91 -6.58
N GLY A 30 -7.06 12.00 -7.25
CA GLY A 30 -5.81 12.27 -7.97
C GLY A 30 -4.56 12.36 -7.07
N ALA A 31 -4.68 12.21 -5.75
CA ALA A 31 -3.58 12.22 -4.81
C ALA A 31 -3.25 10.80 -4.31
N LEU A 32 -1.99 10.40 -4.38
CA LEU A 32 -1.52 9.18 -3.73
C LEU A 32 -1.69 9.32 -2.22
N SER A 33 -2.40 8.38 -1.62
CA SER A 33 -2.76 8.41 -0.20
C SER A 33 -2.44 7.08 0.47
N VAL A 34 -2.10 7.13 1.75
CA VAL A 34 -1.84 5.97 2.61
C VAL A 34 -2.93 5.83 3.65
N LEU A 35 -3.30 4.59 3.96
CA LEU A 35 -4.25 4.27 5.01
C LEU A 35 -3.53 4.26 6.36
N LEU A 36 -4.01 5.08 7.28
CA LEU A 36 -3.50 5.15 8.64
C LEU A 36 -4.64 4.88 9.63
N ALA A 37 -4.30 4.37 10.80
CA ALA A 37 -5.22 4.19 11.91
C ALA A 37 -4.67 4.85 13.17
N ARG A 38 -5.56 5.40 14.03
CA ARG A 38 -5.14 5.92 15.33
C ARG A 38 -4.81 4.80 16.29
N ARG A 39 -3.72 4.97 17.04
CA ARG A 39 -3.36 4.06 18.11
C ARG A 39 -4.30 4.25 19.29
N LEU A 40 -4.85 3.16 19.79
CA LEU A 40 -5.75 3.17 20.97
C LEU A 40 -5.01 2.90 22.28
N GLU A 41 -3.77 2.38 22.18
CA GLU A 41 -2.96 1.91 23.30
C GLU A 41 -1.58 2.57 23.31
N GLU A 42 -0.96 2.59 24.49
CA GLU A 42 0.45 3.00 24.63
C GLU A 42 1.42 1.97 23.98
N PRO A 43 2.60 2.40 23.56
CA PRO A 43 3.12 3.77 23.55
C PRO A 43 2.47 4.65 22.48
N GLN A 44 2.49 5.96 22.68
CA GLN A 44 2.05 6.97 21.69
C GLN A 44 0.57 6.85 21.31
N ARG A 45 -0.29 6.61 22.29
CA ARG A 45 -1.75 6.60 22.14
C ARG A 45 -2.24 7.89 21.46
N GLY A 46 -3.18 7.77 20.52
CA GLY A 46 -3.74 8.88 19.76
C GLY A 46 -2.96 9.27 18.51
N MET A 47 -1.69 8.89 18.38
CA MET A 47 -0.93 9.10 17.14
C MET A 47 -1.42 8.19 16.01
N PHE A 48 -1.22 8.63 14.78
CA PHE A 48 -1.45 7.79 13.61
C PHE A 48 -0.36 6.75 13.43
N ALA A 49 -0.73 5.60 12.92
CA ALA A 49 0.16 4.46 12.67
C ALA A 49 -0.33 3.67 11.45
N LEU A 50 0.54 2.84 10.91
CA LEU A 50 0.13 1.79 9.96
C LEU A 50 -0.86 0.82 10.64
N PRO A 51 -1.82 0.25 9.92
CA PRO A 51 -2.86 -0.63 10.48
C PRO A 51 -2.35 -2.04 10.79
N GLY A 52 -1.16 -2.15 11.37
CA GLY A 52 -0.50 -3.39 11.74
C GLY A 52 -0.76 -3.88 13.16
N GLY A 53 0.01 -4.88 13.61
CA GLY A 53 -0.03 -5.41 14.96
C GLY A 53 0.82 -6.66 15.15
N PHE A 54 0.76 -7.22 16.35
CA PHE A 54 1.53 -8.42 16.73
C PHE A 54 1.11 -9.64 15.92
N VAL A 55 2.12 -10.42 15.52
CA VAL A 55 1.96 -11.72 14.88
C VAL A 55 1.47 -12.73 15.92
N GLY A 56 0.40 -13.42 15.60
CA GLY A 56 -0.14 -14.51 16.44
C GLY A 56 0.74 -15.75 16.37
N ALA A 57 0.63 -16.64 17.39
CA ALA A 57 1.46 -17.83 17.50
C ALA A 57 1.30 -18.82 16.33
N GLU A 58 0.14 -18.83 15.68
CA GLU A 58 -0.19 -19.73 14.57
C GLU A 58 -0.38 -18.98 13.23
N GLU A 59 0.12 -17.74 13.13
CA GLU A 59 -0.02 -16.91 11.96
C GLU A 59 1.34 -16.59 11.34
N SER A 60 1.37 -16.52 10.01
CA SER A 60 2.48 -15.85 9.33
C SER A 60 2.37 -14.31 9.47
N PRO A 61 3.47 -13.57 9.31
CA PRO A 61 3.40 -12.10 9.28
C PRO A 61 2.45 -11.57 8.21
N GLU A 62 2.34 -12.23 7.06
CA GLU A 62 1.41 -11.85 5.98
C GLU A 62 -0.05 -12.03 6.41
N GLN A 63 -0.39 -13.18 6.99
CA GLN A 63 -1.73 -13.44 7.53
C GLN A 63 -2.10 -12.44 8.63
N THR A 64 -1.14 -12.11 9.50
CA THR A 64 -1.34 -11.07 10.52
C THR A 64 -1.59 -9.70 9.89
N ALA A 65 -0.81 -9.30 8.87
CA ALA A 65 -1.00 -8.04 8.17
C ALA A 65 -2.41 -7.95 7.55
N GLU A 66 -2.88 -9.00 6.89
CA GLU A 66 -4.25 -9.08 6.34
C GLU A 66 -5.32 -9.00 7.43
N ARG A 67 -5.17 -9.76 8.50
CA ARG A 67 -6.12 -9.77 9.62
C ARG A 67 -6.19 -8.39 10.29
N LYS A 68 -5.04 -7.80 10.61
CA LYS A 68 -4.97 -6.48 11.27
C LYS A 68 -5.50 -5.36 10.37
N LEU A 69 -5.24 -5.44 9.08
CA LEU A 69 -5.82 -4.52 8.12
C LEU A 69 -7.36 -4.61 8.15
N ARG A 70 -7.90 -5.81 8.06
CA ARG A 70 -9.36 -6.05 8.12
C ARG A 70 -9.97 -5.58 9.44
N GLU A 71 -9.37 -5.94 10.58
CA GLU A 71 -9.85 -5.57 11.91
C GLU A 71 -9.89 -4.05 12.11
N LYS A 72 -8.86 -3.34 11.64
CA LYS A 72 -8.70 -1.90 11.91
C LYS A 72 -9.38 -1.00 10.88
N THR A 73 -9.55 -1.48 9.66
CA THR A 73 -9.99 -0.63 8.55
C THR A 73 -11.20 -1.17 7.79
N GLY A 74 -11.52 -2.45 7.98
CA GLY A 74 -12.55 -3.13 7.18
C GLY A 74 -12.10 -3.51 5.76
N VAL A 75 -10.89 -3.14 5.34
CA VAL A 75 -10.35 -3.53 4.02
C VAL A 75 -10.19 -5.04 3.98
N GLY A 76 -10.81 -5.68 2.98
CA GLY A 76 -10.79 -7.12 2.80
C GLY A 76 -9.46 -7.67 2.29
N SER A 77 -9.50 -8.87 1.69
CA SER A 77 -8.31 -9.51 1.13
C SER A 77 -7.66 -8.64 0.07
N VAL A 78 -6.37 -8.35 0.25
CA VAL A 78 -5.54 -7.57 -0.66
C VAL A 78 -4.25 -8.33 -0.95
N HIS A 79 -3.68 -8.12 -2.12
CA HIS A 79 -2.36 -8.67 -2.40
C HIS A 79 -1.30 -7.85 -1.67
N LEU A 80 -0.57 -8.48 -0.77
CA LEU A 80 0.54 -7.91 -0.01
C LEU A 80 1.87 -8.29 -0.66
N GLU A 81 2.70 -7.30 -0.95
CA GLU A 81 4.11 -7.48 -1.34
C GLU A 81 4.99 -7.15 -0.14
N GLN A 82 5.81 -8.09 0.31
CA GLN A 82 6.73 -7.82 1.41
C GLN A 82 7.74 -6.74 1.01
N LEU A 83 7.89 -5.72 1.86
CA LEU A 83 8.88 -4.66 1.70
C LEU A 83 10.23 -5.11 2.28
N ARG A 84 10.31 -5.15 3.60
CA ARG A 84 11.49 -5.57 4.37
C ARG A 84 11.14 -5.75 5.84
N THR A 85 12.10 -6.26 6.61
CA THR A 85 12.03 -6.32 8.06
C THR A 85 12.74 -5.10 8.67
N TYR A 86 12.11 -4.50 9.68
CA TYR A 86 12.62 -3.42 10.51
C TYR A 86 12.93 -3.98 11.88
N ALA A 87 14.20 -4.07 12.23
CA ALA A 87 14.65 -4.78 13.43
C ALA A 87 15.61 -3.95 14.30
N ASP A 88 15.60 -2.61 14.20
CA ASP A 88 16.36 -1.76 15.12
C ASP A 88 15.84 -2.02 16.54
N PRO A 89 16.70 -2.36 17.51
CA PRO A 89 16.26 -2.63 18.88
C PRO A 89 15.57 -1.45 19.56
N ARG A 90 15.77 -0.24 19.06
CA ARG A 90 15.20 1.00 19.63
C ARG A 90 13.98 1.52 18.88
N ARG A 91 13.48 0.76 17.86
CA ARG A 91 12.32 1.20 17.08
C ARG A 91 11.03 1.28 17.89
N ASP A 92 10.92 0.48 18.94
CA ASP A 92 9.76 0.41 19.82
C ASP A 92 10.21 0.56 21.28
N PRO A 93 9.65 1.51 22.06
CA PRO A 93 10.06 1.72 23.45
C PRO A 93 9.66 0.57 24.40
N ARG A 94 8.81 -0.34 23.97
CA ARG A 94 8.45 -1.53 24.77
C ARG A 94 9.57 -2.58 24.85
N GLY A 95 10.52 -2.52 23.91
CA GLY A 95 11.66 -3.43 23.82
C GLY A 95 11.98 -3.82 22.39
N TRP A 96 12.84 -4.81 22.21
CA TRP A 96 13.20 -5.29 20.87
C TRP A 96 12.01 -5.99 20.19
N LEU A 97 11.38 -5.29 19.28
CA LEU A 97 10.17 -5.70 18.57
C LEU A 97 10.35 -5.52 17.06
N PRO A 98 10.90 -6.49 16.34
CA PRO A 98 10.95 -6.44 14.87
C PRO A 98 9.56 -6.32 14.23
N SER A 99 9.52 -5.71 13.04
CA SER A 99 8.33 -5.66 12.20
C SER A 99 8.63 -6.10 10.77
N VAL A 100 7.78 -6.94 10.22
CA VAL A 100 7.76 -7.25 8.78
C VAL A 100 6.77 -6.31 8.11
N ALA A 101 7.27 -5.42 7.26
CA ALA A 101 6.41 -4.50 6.53
C ALA A 101 6.01 -5.04 5.16
N TYR A 102 4.78 -4.72 4.76
CA TYR A 102 4.19 -5.08 3.48
C TYR A 102 3.69 -3.83 2.76
N MET A 103 3.53 -3.93 1.45
CA MET A 103 2.90 -2.90 0.63
C MET A 103 1.72 -3.49 -0.12
N ALA A 104 0.62 -2.74 -0.21
CA ALA A 104 -0.54 -3.05 -1.02
C ALA A 104 -1.05 -1.83 -1.77
N LEU A 105 -1.57 -2.05 -2.98
CA LEU A 105 -2.33 -1.07 -3.74
C LEU A 105 -3.79 -1.51 -3.77
N VAL A 106 -4.68 -0.65 -3.30
CA VAL A 106 -6.12 -0.91 -3.25
C VAL A 106 -6.90 0.22 -3.90
N ARG A 107 -8.11 -0.07 -4.38
CA ARG A 107 -9.02 0.98 -4.81
C ARG A 107 -9.58 1.74 -3.60
N PRO A 108 -9.94 3.02 -3.74
CA PRO A 108 -10.54 3.79 -2.63
C PRO A 108 -11.78 3.12 -2.06
N GLU A 109 -12.58 2.48 -2.92
CA GLU A 109 -13.81 1.78 -2.57
C GLU A 109 -13.58 0.49 -1.76
N ALA A 110 -12.30 0.06 -1.62
CA ALA A 110 -11.95 -1.05 -0.74
C ALA A 110 -12.17 -0.74 0.75
N LEU A 111 -12.24 0.56 1.13
CA LEU A 111 -12.74 0.95 2.45
C LEU A 111 -14.27 0.88 2.43
N PRO A 112 -14.88 0.07 3.31
CA PRO A 112 -16.33 0.01 3.41
C PRO A 112 -16.93 1.39 3.78
N GLU A 113 -18.04 1.78 3.14
CA GLU A 113 -18.77 3.00 3.48
C GLU A 113 -19.34 2.91 4.90
N GLU A 114 -19.88 1.75 5.28
CA GLU A 114 -20.27 1.41 6.64
C GLU A 114 -19.07 0.84 7.39
N ARG A 115 -18.43 1.66 8.19
CA ARG A 115 -17.28 1.24 9.00
C ARG A 115 -17.72 0.40 10.18
N PRO A 116 -17.36 -0.89 10.27
CA PRO A 116 -17.53 -1.60 11.52
C PRO A 116 -16.64 -0.96 12.58
N ALA A 117 -17.23 -0.59 13.70
CA ALA A 117 -16.69 -0.33 15.03
C ALA A 117 -15.41 0.52 15.25
N ARG A 118 -14.56 0.80 14.28
CA ARG A 118 -13.35 1.62 14.45
C ARG A 118 -13.32 2.78 13.48
N ARG A 119 -13.88 3.91 13.92
CA ARG A 119 -13.89 5.21 13.19
C ARG A 119 -12.51 5.86 13.06
N ASP A 120 -11.44 5.16 13.37
CA ASP A 120 -10.11 5.72 13.57
C ASP A 120 -9.16 5.53 12.38
N ALA A 121 -9.59 4.86 11.30
CA ALA A 121 -8.81 4.70 10.09
C ALA A 121 -9.24 5.69 9.00
N SER A 122 -8.26 6.33 8.33
CA SER A 122 -8.50 7.33 7.29
C SER A 122 -7.37 7.35 6.27
N TRP A 123 -7.71 7.80 5.04
CA TRP A 123 -6.74 8.05 4.00
C TRP A 123 -6.06 9.40 4.22
N HIS A 124 -4.73 9.42 4.13
CA HIS A 124 -3.92 10.62 4.24
C HIS A 124 -3.07 10.79 2.98
N PRO A 125 -3.07 11.97 2.33
CA PRO A 125 -2.18 12.24 1.20
C PRO A 125 -0.72 12.04 1.62
N VAL A 126 0.07 11.29 0.84
CA VAL A 126 1.47 11.00 1.18
C VAL A 126 2.37 12.25 1.18
N ARG A 127 1.89 13.35 0.62
CA ARG A 127 2.61 14.65 0.62
C ARG A 127 2.37 15.47 1.88
N ASP A 128 1.36 15.11 2.67
CA ASP A 128 0.95 15.84 3.88
C ASP A 128 0.55 14.82 4.96
N LEU A 129 1.53 14.07 5.42
CA LEU A 129 1.33 13.06 6.46
C LEU A 129 1.34 13.70 7.84
N PRO A 130 0.40 13.30 8.71
CA PRO A 130 0.50 13.66 10.13
C PRO A 130 1.74 12.98 10.76
N PRO A 131 2.20 13.43 11.93
CA PRO A 131 3.20 12.72 12.69
C PRO A 131 2.78 11.27 12.94
N LEU A 132 3.65 10.33 12.58
CA LEU A 132 3.39 8.90 12.73
C LEU A 132 4.10 8.35 13.97
N ALA A 133 3.46 7.35 14.59
CA ALA A 133 4.02 6.65 15.73
C ALA A 133 5.22 5.78 15.33
N LEU A 134 6.11 5.56 16.28
CA LEU A 134 7.27 4.69 16.15
C LEU A 134 8.15 5.09 14.94
N ASP A 135 8.59 4.11 14.17
CA ASP A 135 9.33 4.31 12.92
C ASP A 135 8.44 4.21 11.66
N HIS A 136 7.10 4.34 11.82
CA HIS A 136 6.16 4.12 10.73
C HIS A 136 6.32 5.13 9.58
N ALA A 137 6.80 6.35 9.84
CA ALA A 137 7.13 7.30 8.78
C ALA A 137 8.20 6.72 7.83
N ARG A 138 9.25 6.13 8.39
CA ARG A 138 10.30 5.46 7.61
C ARG A 138 9.74 4.28 6.79
N ILE A 139 8.84 3.50 7.38
CA ILE A 139 8.21 2.36 6.67
C ILE A 139 7.39 2.86 5.47
N VAL A 140 6.65 3.95 5.64
CA VAL A 140 5.90 4.59 4.54
C VAL A 140 6.84 5.09 3.46
N ASP A 141 7.94 5.79 3.82
CA ASP A 141 8.92 6.31 2.86
C ASP A 141 9.56 5.19 2.04
N ASP A 142 9.97 4.09 2.68
CA ASP A 142 10.53 2.92 2.01
C ASP A 142 9.47 2.27 1.07
N GLY A 143 8.20 2.23 1.47
CA GLY A 143 7.09 1.76 0.64
C GLY A 143 6.87 2.64 -0.60
N LEU A 144 6.90 3.95 -0.43
CA LEU A 144 6.80 4.91 -1.54
C LEU A 144 8.00 4.80 -2.50
N TRP A 145 9.20 4.65 -1.97
CA TRP A 145 10.39 4.43 -2.78
C TRP A 145 10.25 3.13 -3.60
N ARG A 146 9.83 2.03 -2.98
CA ARG A 146 9.59 0.75 -3.65
C ARG A 146 8.53 0.88 -4.74
N LEU A 147 7.41 1.56 -4.45
CA LEU A 147 6.34 1.79 -5.42
C LEU A 147 6.87 2.54 -6.65
N ARG A 148 7.61 3.64 -6.46
CA ARG A 148 8.18 4.43 -7.55
C ARG A 148 9.14 3.63 -8.41
N ALA A 149 9.99 2.81 -7.79
CA ALA A 149 10.91 1.92 -8.49
C ALA A 149 10.15 0.88 -9.34
N ARG A 150 9.10 0.28 -8.78
CA ARG A 150 8.28 -0.73 -9.49
C ARG A 150 7.46 -0.13 -10.64
N VAL A 151 6.89 1.06 -10.44
CA VAL A 151 6.07 1.75 -11.45
C VAL A 151 6.89 2.10 -12.71
N ALA A 152 8.20 2.25 -12.62
CA ALA A 152 9.07 2.48 -13.77
C ALA A 152 8.97 1.34 -14.82
N ASP A 153 8.77 0.10 -14.39
CA ASP A 153 8.42 -1.03 -15.26
C ASP A 153 6.97 -0.92 -15.73
N LYS A 154 6.76 -0.64 -17.00
CA LYS A 154 5.42 -0.51 -17.59
C LYS A 154 4.60 -1.80 -17.53
N GLY A 155 5.26 -2.96 -17.61
CA GLY A 155 4.59 -4.24 -17.45
C GLY A 155 4.04 -4.43 -16.04
N TRP A 156 4.83 -4.13 -15.01
CA TRP A 156 4.38 -4.14 -13.63
C TRP A 156 3.26 -3.10 -13.41
N PHE A 157 3.45 -1.89 -13.94
CA PHE A 157 2.43 -0.83 -13.85
C PHE A 157 1.07 -1.32 -14.36
N VAL A 158 1.00 -1.88 -15.56
CA VAL A 158 -0.27 -2.35 -16.14
C VAL A 158 -0.87 -3.51 -15.36
N ARG A 159 -0.06 -4.50 -14.95
CA ARG A 159 -0.55 -5.70 -14.24
C ARG A 159 -0.98 -5.42 -12.80
N VAL A 160 -0.25 -4.59 -12.09
CA VAL A 160 -0.44 -4.37 -10.65
C VAL A 160 -1.14 -3.04 -10.38
N ALA A 161 -0.49 -1.93 -10.69
CA ALA A 161 -1.04 -0.59 -10.43
C ALA A 161 -2.26 -0.29 -11.30
N GLY A 162 -2.32 -0.81 -12.52
CA GLY A 162 -3.49 -0.69 -13.40
C GLY A 162 -4.78 -1.26 -12.82
N ARG A 163 -4.70 -2.08 -11.77
CA ARG A 163 -5.90 -2.54 -11.03
C ARG A 163 -6.63 -1.40 -10.30
N LEU A 164 -5.97 -0.27 -10.09
CA LEU A 164 -6.59 0.95 -9.58
C LEU A 164 -7.47 1.66 -10.63
N LEU A 165 -7.26 1.37 -11.93
CA LEU A 165 -8.11 1.88 -13.00
C LEU A 165 -9.41 1.05 -13.10
N PRO A 166 -10.48 1.65 -13.66
CA PRO A 166 -11.67 0.91 -14.11
C PRO A 166 -11.28 -0.25 -15.04
N GLU A 167 -12.21 -1.17 -15.29
CA GLU A 167 -11.99 -2.28 -16.23
C GLU A 167 -11.70 -1.76 -17.64
N GLU A 168 -12.43 -0.72 -18.04
CA GLU A 168 -12.23 0.03 -19.28
C GLU A 168 -11.73 1.44 -18.95
N PHE A 169 -10.62 1.85 -19.53
CA PHE A 169 -9.95 3.13 -19.27
C PHE A 169 -9.34 3.72 -20.53
N THR A 170 -9.10 5.02 -20.54
CA THR A 170 -8.30 5.66 -21.58
C THR A 170 -6.82 5.67 -21.20
N LEU A 171 -5.91 5.78 -22.18
CA LEU A 171 -4.48 5.95 -21.89
C LEU A 171 -4.18 7.26 -21.15
N ARG A 172 -5.08 8.25 -21.21
CA ARG A 172 -4.97 9.46 -20.40
C ARG A 172 -5.20 9.15 -18.91
N GLN A 173 -6.23 8.38 -18.57
CA GLN A 173 -6.47 7.94 -17.18
C GLN A 173 -5.29 7.11 -16.66
N ALA A 174 -4.76 6.21 -17.49
CA ALA A 174 -3.57 5.44 -17.15
C ALA A 174 -2.33 6.33 -16.93
N GLN A 175 -2.14 7.36 -17.75
CA GLN A 175 -1.05 8.32 -17.58
C GLN A 175 -1.18 9.11 -16.26
N LEU A 176 -2.36 9.63 -15.96
CA LEU A 176 -2.61 10.36 -14.71
C LEU A 176 -2.35 9.49 -13.47
N LEU A 177 -2.78 8.22 -13.50
CA LEU A 177 -2.44 7.27 -12.46
C LEU A 177 -0.92 7.07 -12.36
N TYR A 178 -0.25 6.84 -13.48
CA TYR A 178 1.20 6.63 -13.53
C TYR A 178 1.96 7.82 -12.94
N GLU A 179 1.61 9.04 -13.34
CA GLU A 179 2.21 10.29 -12.84
C GLU A 179 1.97 10.48 -11.34
N ALA A 180 0.76 10.19 -10.86
CA ALA A 180 0.44 10.26 -9.44
C ALA A 180 1.28 9.27 -8.60
N LEU A 181 1.49 8.05 -9.10
CA LEU A 181 2.30 7.03 -8.42
C LEU A 181 3.81 7.36 -8.47
N ARG A 182 4.29 7.92 -9.58
CA ARG A 182 5.69 8.38 -9.70
C ARG A 182 5.98 9.63 -8.90
N GLY A 183 4.99 10.52 -8.79
CA GLY A 183 5.12 11.84 -8.20
C GLY A 183 5.67 12.90 -9.15
N GLU A 184 5.80 12.61 -10.45
CA GLU A 184 6.32 13.51 -11.49
C GLU A 184 5.59 13.31 -12.82
N PRO A 185 5.44 14.37 -13.65
CA PRO A 185 4.83 14.26 -14.97
C PRO A 185 5.69 13.45 -15.94
N VAL A 186 5.05 12.91 -16.98
CA VAL A 186 5.74 12.20 -18.07
C VAL A 186 5.27 12.70 -19.43
N ASP A 187 6.13 12.52 -20.45
CA ASP A 187 5.74 12.79 -21.82
C ASP A 187 4.59 11.86 -22.27
N PRO A 188 3.44 12.42 -22.71
CA PRO A 188 2.27 11.63 -23.06
C PRO A 188 2.48 10.69 -24.24
N ALA A 189 3.28 11.08 -25.23
CA ALA A 189 3.51 10.28 -26.43
C ALA A 189 4.37 9.05 -26.11
N ASN A 190 5.45 9.26 -25.36
CA ASN A 190 6.33 8.19 -24.91
C ASN A 190 5.58 7.23 -23.99
N PHE A 191 4.81 7.74 -23.00
CA PHE A 191 4.02 6.91 -22.12
C PHE A 191 3.05 6.00 -22.88
N ARG A 192 2.29 6.56 -23.83
CA ARG A 192 1.32 5.79 -24.63
C ARG A 192 1.99 4.72 -25.49
N ARG A 193 3.13 5.07 -26.13
CA ARG A 193 3.94 4.10 -26.90
C ARG A 193 4.38 2.94 -26.02
N ASP A 194 4.96 3.25 -24.86
CA ASP A 194 5.56 2.27 -23.97
C ASP A 194 4.51 1.34 -23.33
N VAL A 195 3.34 1.89 -22.93
CA VAL A 195 2.22 1.08 -22.40
C VAL A 195 1.68 0.14 -23.49
N ARG A 196 1.50 0.60 -24.72
CA ARG A 196 1.06 -0.27 -25.82
C ARG A 196 2.10 -1.35 -26.14
N ALA A 197 3.37 -1.01 -26.12
CA ALA A 197 4.47 -1.95 -26.38
C ALA A 197 4.53 -3.11 -25.36
N THR A 198 3.90 -2.97 -24.16
CA THR A 198 3.79 -4.08 -23.22
C THR A 198 2.94 -5.24 -23.73
N GLY A 199 2.02 -5.02 -24.68
CA GLY A 199 1.03 -6.00 -25.10
C GLY A 199 -0.05 -6.33 -24.05
N LEU A 200 -0.05 -5.62 -22.91
CA LEU A 200 -0.93 -5.89 -21.76
C LEU A 200 -2.22 -5.05 -21.78
N VAL A 201 -2.41 -4.21 -22.79
CA VAL A 201 -3.63 -3.42 -23.03
C VAL A 201 -4.15 -3.69 -24.44
N ALA A 202 -5.45 -3.89 -24.59
CA ALA A 202 -6.12 -4.05 -25.86
C ALA A 202 -7.09 -2.89 -26.11
N ASP A 203 -7.07 -2.32 -27.30
CA ASP A 203 -8.04 -1.33 -27.74
C ASP A 203 -9.41 -2.00 -27.89
N THR A 204 -10.44 -1.42 -27.32
CA THR A 204 -11.83 -1.95 -27.40
C THR A 204 -12.56 -1.47 -28.66
N GLY A 205 -11.99 -0.52 -29.41
CA GLY A 205 -12.64 0.19 -30.51
C GLY A 205 -13.59 1.29 -30.08
N ALA A 206 -13.90 1.41 -28.78
CA ALA A 206 -14.75 2.47 -28.25
C ALA A 206 -13.99 3.78 -28.08
N LEU A 207 -14.73 4.91 -28.12
CA LEU A 207 -14.21 6.24 -27.85
C LEU A 207 -14.90 6.81 -26.61
N ARG A 208 -14.15 7.54 -25.78
CA ARG A 208 -14.67 8.22 -24.58
C ARG A 208 -14.17 9.64 -24.52
N SER A 209 -15.09 10.61 -24.29
CA SER A 209 -14.75 11.99 -24.01
C SER A 209 -14.48 12.17 -22.52
N GLU A 210 -13.37 12.83 -22.19
CA GLU A 210 -12.95 13.11 -20.79
C GLU A 210 -12.83 14.65 -20.56
N GLY A 211 -13.63 15.41 -21.25
CA GLY A 211 -13.62 16.88 -21.21
C GLY A 211 -13.41 17.51 -22.58
N PRO A 212 -13.01 18.79 -22.64
CA PRO A 212 -12.74 19.48 -23.89
C PRO A 212 -11.63 18.77 -24.67
N GLY A 213 -11.86 18.44 -25.94
CA GLY A 213 -10.88 17.82 -26.82
C GLY A 213 -11.42 16.63 -27.60
N ARG A 214 -10.55 16.02 -28.42
CA ARG A 214 -10.93 14.82 -29.19
C ARG A 214 -11.12 13.63 -28.27
N PRO A 215 -12.21 12.85 -28.41
CA PRO A 215 -12.41 11.60 -27.64
C PRO A 215 -11.20 10.67 -27.75
N GLY A 216 -10.83 10.09 -26.62
CA GLY A 216 -9.75 9.12 -26.54
C GLY A 216 -10.22 7.68 -26.77
N HIS A 217 -9.35 6.83 -27.31
CA HIS A 217 -9.60 5.39 -27.40
C HIS A 217 -9.68 4.77 -26.00
N VAL A 218 -10.61 3.84 -25.86
CA VAL A 218 -10.82 3.05 -24.64
C VAL A 218 -10.05 1.73 -24.74
N TYR A 219 -9.38 1.38 -23.67
CA TYR A 219 -8.56 0.18 -23.54
C TYR A 219 -9.06 -0.69 -22.38
N ARG A 220 -8.79 -1.98 -22.44
CA ARG A 220 -8.93 -2.92 -21.32
C ARG A 220 -7.62 -3.64 -21.09
N ARG A 221 -7.39 -4.09 -19.87
CA ARG A 221 -6.23 -4.94 -19.57
C ARG A 221 -6.41 -6.32 -20.18
N VAL A 222 -5.35 -6.82 -20.82
CA VAL A 222 -5.28 -8.19 -21.27
C VAL A 222 -5.01 -9.06 -20.04
N ARG A 223 -5.87 -10.04 -19.77
CA ARG A 223 -5.59 -11.05 -18.74
C ARG A 223 -4.41 -11.89 -19.24
N ALA A 224 -3.35 -12.00 -18.43
CA ALA A 224 -2.33 -13.00 -18.72
C ALA A 224 -3.04 -14.37 -18.76
N ALA A 225 -2.77 -15.17 -19.79
CA ALA A 225 -3.13 -16.57 -19.75
C ALA A 225 -2.47 -17.18 -18.50
N ALA A 226 -3.29 -17.88 -17.71
CA ALA A 226 -2.84 -18.52 -16.47
C ALA A 226 -1.82 -19.64 -16.77
#